data_1d11864d0a3fc2b622a81dbabfdda720
#
_entry.id   1d11864d0a3fc2b622a81dbabfdda720
#
_cell.length_a   1.000
_cell.length_b   1.000
_cell.length_c   1.000
_cell.angle_alpha   90.00
_cell.angle_beta   90.00
_cell.angle_gamma   90.00
#
_symmetry.space_group_name_H-M   'P 1'
#
loop_
_entity.id
_entity.type
_entity.pdbx_description
1 polymer ?
#
loop_
_entity_poly.entity_id
_entity_poly.type
_entity_poly.pdbx_seq_one_letter_code
_entity_poly.pdbx_strand_id
1 'polypeptide(L)'
;GSQTLVDAVSECMRYWVANCDTTAMCVGSTVGPNIFVKICGWSTSQISRELKTQIKEKFGLIPNKLKLYNCVGGGSSSYGFWSEFIDYKKTQVELIGIEAGGPRKSKRHAAPLTYGSKIGILHGAAQYVNQNSEGQIEETESISAGLDYPGVSPLHCFLKDLKRARYTAASDED
;
A
#
# COMPACT_ATOMS: atom_id res chain seq x y z
N GLY A 1 -17.40 12.28 13.88
CA GLY A 1 -16.22 12.16 13.04
C GLY A 1 -16.59 12.10 11.58
N SER A 2 -15.58 12.17 10.70
CA SER A 2 -15.73 12.16 9.23
C SER A 2 -16.27 10.83 8.68
N GLN A 3 -16.36 9.79 9.51
CA GLN A 3 -16.74 8.41 9.13
C GLN A 3 -15.72 7.75 8.15
N THR A 4 -14.48 8.24 8.12
CA THR A 4 -13.41 7.67 7.30
C THR A 4 -12.64 6.59 8.06
N LEU A 5 -12.02 5.66 7.32
CA LEU A 5 -11.16 4.62 7.89
C LEU A 5 -9.95 5.23 8.61
N VAL A 6 -9.36 6.30 8.07
CA VAL A 6 -8.19 6.95 8.68
C VAL A 6 -8.50 7.55 10.04
N ASP A 7 -9.68 8.13 10.23
CA ASP A 7 -10.13 8.64 11.53
C ASP A 7 -10.36 7.52 12.54
N ALA A 8 -10.98 6.42 12.10
CA ALA A 8 -11.19 5.26 12.95
C ALA A 8 -9.87 4.64 13.43
N VAL A 9 -8.89 4.50 12.54
CA VAL A 9 -7.56 4.00 12.88
C VAL A 9 -6.84 4.97 13.82
N SER A 10 -6.91 6.27 13.57
CA SER A 10 -6.31 7.30 14.42
C SER A 10 -6.88 7.28 15.84
N GLU A 11 -8.20 7.11 15.96
CA GLU A 11 -8.87 7.02 17.28
C GLU A 11 -8.51 5.72 18.00
N CYS A 12 -8.44 4.61 17.30
CA CYS A 12 -7.97 3.34 17.84
C CYS A 12 -6.53 3.45 18.39
N MET A 13 -5.64 4.13 17.65
CA MET A 13 -4.26 4.38 18.10
C MET A 13 -4.21 5.28 19.33
N ARG A 14 -5.00 6.36 19.38
CA ARG A 14 -5.08 7.24 20.56
C ARG A 14 -5.54 6.47 21.80
N TYR A 15 -6.60 5.66 21.65
CA TYR A 15 -7.12 4.84 22.75
C TYR A 15 -6.05 3.84 23.23
N TRP A 16 -5.39 3.15 22.30
CA TRP A 16 -4.35 2.18 22.64
C TRP A 16 -3.17 2.84 23.38
N VAL A 17 -2.67 3.96 22.90
CA VAL A 17 -1.55 4.68 23.56
C VAL A 17 -1.93 5.12 24.97
N ALA A 18 -3.18 5.56 25.17
CA ALA A 18 -3.67 5.97 26.50
C ALA A 18 -3.91 4.78 27.45
N ASN A 19 -4.02 3.55 26.95
CA ASN A 19 -4.40 2.36 27.71
C ASN A 19 -3.45 1.15 27.44
N CYS A 20 -2.20 1.40 27.11
CA CYS A 20 -1.26 0.37 26.63
C CYS A 20 -1.02 -0.77 27.64
N ASP A 21 -1.20 -0.52 28.95
CA ASP A 21 -1.04 -1.54 29.99
C ASP A 21 -2.16 -2.61 30.01
N THR A 22 -3.30 -2.28 29.45
CA THR A 22 -4.50 -3.14 29.48
C THR A 22 -5.05 -3.48 28.10
N THR A 23 -4.50 -2.88 27.05
CA THR A 23 -5.05 -2.96 25.69
C THR A 23 -3.97 -3.41 24.71
N ALA A 24 -4.26 -4.44 23.93
CA ALA A 24 -3.45 -4.86 22.79
C ALA A 24 -4.08 -4.32 21.48
N MET A 25 -3.25 -3.78 20.61
CA MET A 25 -3.67 -3.32 19.28
C MET A 25 -3.46 -4.42 18.24
N CYS A 26 -4.54 -4.84 17.57
CA CYS A 26 -4.48 -5.75 16.44
C CYS A 26 -4.40 -4.95 15.13
N VAL A 27 -3.31 -5.11 14.39
CA VAL A 27 -3.06 -4.40 13.13
C VAL A 27 -2.81 -5.39 12.00
N GLY A 28 -3.53 -5.24 10.89
CA GLY A 28 -3.36 -6.01 9.66
C GLY A 28 -2.88 -5.16 8.47
N SER A 29 -2.32 -3.98 8.72
CA SER A 29 -1.88 -3.04 7.67
C SER A 29 -0.35 -2.90 7.64
N THR A 30 0.18 -2.60 6.46
CA THR A 30 1.58 -2.17 6.27
C THR A 30 1.74 -0.65 6.31
N VAL A 31 0.67 0.11 6.50
CA VAL A 31 0.71 1.55 6.74
C VAL A 31 1.07 1.79 8.20
N GLY A 32 2.28 2.28 8.44
CA GLY A 32 2.79 2.50 9.78
C GLY A 32 4.27 2.12 9.93
N PRO A 33 4.77 1.96 11.17
CA PRO A 33 6.15 1.61 11.44
C PRO A 33 6.61 0.31 10.76
N ASN A 34 7.91 0.20 10.49
CA ASN A 34 8.50 -0.93 9.77
C ASN A 34 8.18 -2.31 10.40
N ILE A 35 7.92 -2.36 11.71
CA ILE A 35 7.51 -3.62 12.35
C ILE A 35 6.18 -4.15 11.79
N PHE A 36 5.23 -3.27 11.47
CA PHE A 36 3.96 -3.65 10.84
C PHE A 36 4.21 -4.21 9.43
N VAL A 37 5.10 -3.56 8.66
CA VAL A 37 5.50 -4.04 7.34
C VAL A 37 6.08 -5.45 7.41
N LYS A 38 6.96 -5.71 8.40
CA LYS A 38 7.58 -7.02 8.57
C LYS A 38 6.58 -8.11 8.95
N ILE A 39 5.73 -7.86 9.94
CA ILE A 39 4.75 -8.84 10.43
C ILE A 39 3.70 -9.14 9.34
N CYS A 40 3.06 -8.10 8.81
CA CYS A 40 2.03 -8.26 7.78
C CYS A 40 2.62 -8.81 6.49
N GLY A 41 3.80 -8.34 6.11
CA GLY A 41 4.51 -8.82 4.91
C GLY A 41 4.91 -10.29 5.01
N TRP A 42 5.39 -10.74 6.16
CA TRP A 42 5.68 -12.16 6.39
C TRP A 42 4.42 -13.03 6.26
N SER A 43 3.34 -12.60 6.89
CA SER A 43 2.05 -13.31 6.83
C SER A 43 1.51 -13.39 5.40
N THR A 44 1.50 -12.28 4.66
CA THR A 44 0.95 -12.22 3.29
C THR A 44 1.88 -12.81 2.22
N SER A 45 3.18 -12.97 2.51
CA SER A 45 4.16 -13.51 1.56
C SER A 45 3.90 -14.95 1.11
N GLN A 46 3.05 -15.67 1.83
CA GLN A 46 2.60 -17.00 1.42
C GLN A 46 2.00 -16.96 -0.01
N ILE A 47 1.30 -15.89 -0.34
CA ILE A 47 0.70 -15.70 -1.69
C ILE A 47 1.78 -15.74 -2.78
N SER A 48 2.88 -15.01 -2.61
CA SER A 48 3.96 -14.99 -3.62
C SER A 48 4.76 -16.28 -3.68
N ARG A 49 4.92 -17.00 -2.57
CA ARG A 49 5.57 -18.31 -2.55
C ARG A 49 4.80 -19.32 -3.36
N GLU A 50 3.47 -19.40 -3.14
CA GLU A 50 2.59 -20.27 -3.93
C GLU A 50 2.58 -19.86 -5.39
N LEU A 51 2.43 -18.58 -5.70
CA LEU A 51 2.48 -18.07 -7.06
C LEU A 51 3.78 -18.46 -7.78
N LYS A 52 4.93 -18.30 -7.11
CA LYS A 52 6.24 -18.64 -7.66
C LYS A 52 6.36 -20.15 -7.96
N THR A 53 5.81 -20.99 -7.09
CA THR A 53 5.75 -22.44 -7.29
C THR A 53 4.86 -22.79 -8.49
N GLN A 54 3.65 -22.26 -8.53
CA GLN A 54 2.69 -22.49 -9.62
C GLN A 54 3.23 -22.03 -10.99
N ILE A 55 3.92 -20.89 -11.04
CA ILE A 55 4.57 -20.41 -12.27
C ILE A 55 5.64 -21.39 -12.73
N LYS A 56 6.49 -21.88 -11.81
CA LYS A 56 7.53 -22.86 -12.15
C LYS A 56 6.95 -24.19 -12.61
N GLU A 57 5.93 -24.67 -11.94
CA GLU A 57 5.23 -25.90 -12.35
C GLU A 57 4.64 -25.78 -13.76
N LYS A 58 4.04 -24.63 -14.06
CA LYS A 58 3.38 -24.40 -15.35
C LYS A 58 4.36 -24.12 -16.50
N PHE A 59 5.44 -23.39 -16.25
CA PHE A 59 6.35 -22.87 -17.28
C PHE A 59 7.78 -23.41 -17.18
N GLY A 60 8.11 -24.23 -16.19
CA GLY A 60 9.44 -24.74 -15.90
C GLY A 60 10.40 -23.74 -15.28
N LEU A 61 10.16 -22.45 -15.45
CA LEU A 61 11.00 -21.34 -14.96
C LEU A 61 10.13 -20.08 -14.74
N ILE A 62 10.73 -19.06 -14.13
CA ILE A 62 10.11 -17.73 -14.09
C ILE A 62 10.28 -17.08 -15.47
N PRO A 63 9.16 -16.78 -16.19
CA PRO A 63 9.23 -16.22 -17.53
C PRO A 63 9.96 -14.88 -17.59
N ASN A 64 10.63 -14.62 -18.69
CA ASN A 64 11.13 -13.28 -18.99
C ASN A 64 9.96 -12.35 -19.33
N LYS A 65 10.04 -11.10 -18.88
CA LYS A 65 9.00 -10.08 -19.05
C LYS A 65 7.68 -10.42 -18.34
N LEU A 66 7.76 -11.16 -17.23
CA LEU A 66 6.61 -11.37 -16.35
C LEU A 66 6.13 -10.02 -15.79
N LYS A 67 4.82 -9.77 -15.83
CA LYS A 67 4.22 -8.58 -15.24
C LYS A 67 3.28 -9.00 -14.12
N LEU A 68 3.48 -8.43 -12.94
CA LEU A 68 2.65 -8.68 -11.76
C LEU A 68 1.88 -7.40 -11.41
N TYR A 69 0.59 -7.44 -11.66
CA TYR A 69 -0.34 -6.35 -11.34
C TYR A 69 -1.03 -6.64 -10.00
N ASN A 70 -1.13 -5.63 -9.15
CA ASN A 70 -1.97 -5.71 -7.95
C ASN A 70 -2.49 -4.32 -7.57
N CYS A 71 -3.64 -4.26 -6.92
CA CYS A 71 -4.16 -3.05 -6.34
C CYS A 71 -3.31 -2.63 -5.12
N VAL A 72 -3.24 -1.33 -4.89
CA VAL A 72 -2.46 -0.73 -3.80
C VAL A 72 -3.32 0.30 -3.07
N GLY A 73 -3.82 -0.10 -1.89
CA GLY A 73 -4.32 0.83 -0.88
C GLY A 73 -3.21 1.04 0.15
N GLY A 74 -3.32 0.45 1.34
CA GLY A 74 -2.22 0.43 2.30
C GLY A 74 -0.99 -0.36 1.85
N GLY A 75 -1.14 -1.31 0.91
CA GLY A 75 -0.04 -2.02 0.26
C GLY A 75 0.31 -3.39 0.83
N SER A 76 -0.46 -3.93 1.78
CA SER A 76 -0.17 -5.25 2.37
C SER A 76 -0.35 -6.39 1.36
N SER A 77 -1.45 -6.39 0.61
CA SER A 77 -1.74 -7.39 -0.41
C SER A 77 -0.72 -7.38 -1.54
N SER A 78 -0.40 -6.21 -2.08
CA SER A 78 0.58 -6.06 -3.15
C SER A 78 1.99 -6.45 -2.71
N TYR A 79 2.38 -6.12 -1.48
CA TYR A 79 3.65 -6.58 -0.95
C TYR A 79 3.69 -8.11 -0.82
N GLY A 80 2.64 -8.70 -0.23
CA GLY A 80 2.54 -10.16 -0.13
C GLY A 80 2.62 -10.86 -1.49
N PHE A 81 1.98 -10.29 -2.51
CA PHE A 81 1.99 -10.81 -3.86
C PHE A 81 3.33 -10.67 -4.58
N TRP A 82 4.13 -9.64 -4.23
CA TRP A 82 5.40 -9.35 -4.90
C TRP A 82 6.64 -9.85 -4.15
N SER A 83 6.55 -10.18 -2.87
CA SER A 83 7.70 -10.40 -1.97
C SER A 83 8.76 -11.34 -2.53
N GLU A 84 8.36 -12.46 -3.16
CA GLU A 84 9.29 -13.41 -3.78
C GLU A 84 9.87 -12.95 -5.14
N PHE A 85 9.42 -11.80 -5.64
CA PHE A 85 9.78 -11.27 -6.96
C PHE A 85 10.50 -9.92 -6.88
N ILE A 86 10.62 -9.32 -5.70
CA ILE A 86 11.22 -7.99 -5.52
C ILE A 86 12.67 -7.98 -5.99
N ASP A 87 13.44 -9.03 -5.72
CA ASP A 87 14.87 -9.12 -6.04
C ASP A 87 15.15 -9.49 -7.50
N TYR A 88 14.15 -9.86 -8.28
CA TYR A 88 14.33 -10.09 -9.71
C TYR A 88 14.62 -8.79 -10.45
N LYS A 89 15.46 -8.86 -11.49
CA LYS A 89 15.71 -7.69 -12.36
C LYS A 89 14.39 -7.17 -12.93
N LYS A 90 14.21 -5.86 -12.94
CA LYS A 90 13.00 -5.21 -13.49
C LYS A 90 12.73 -5.62 -14.94
N THR A 91 13.76 -5.90 -15.72
CA THR A 91 13.67 -6.39 -17.09
C THR A 91 13.09 -7.80 -17.21
N GLN A 92 13.16 -8.58 -16.12
CA GLN A 92 12.59 -9.92 -16.04
C GLN A 92 11.21 -9.94 -15.41
N VAL A 93 11.05 -9.25 -14.25
CA VAL A 93 9.76 -9.16 -13.54
C VAL A 93 9.41 -7.70 -13.27
N GLU A 94 8.37 -7.21 -13.90
CA GLU A 94 7.82 -5.88 -13.69
C GLU A 94 6.73 -5.93 -12.62
N LEU A 95 6.85 -5.09 -11.59
CA LEU A 95 5.87 -4.93 -10.52
C LEU A 95 5.06 -3.67 -10.78
N ILE A 96 3.73 -3.82 -10.86
CA ILE A 96 2.82 -2.74 -11.25
C ILE A 96 1.71 -2.62 -10.22
N GLY A 97 1.73 -1.53 -9.46
CA GLY A 97 0.71 -1.17 -8.49
C GLY A 97 -0.36 -0.28 -9.10
N ILE A 98 -1.61 -0.58 -8.81
CA ILE A 98 -2.76 0.22 -9.26
C ILE A 98 -3.43 0.80 -8.02
N GLU A 99 -3.41 2.11 -7.90
CA GLU A 99 -4.02 2.86 -6.81
C GLU A 99 -5.41 3.36 -7.20
N ALA A 100 -6.24 3.69 -6.21
CA ALA A 100 -7.56 4.27 -6.44
C ALA A 100 -7.43 5.75 -6.81
N GLY A 101 -7.77 6.07 -8.06
CA GLY A 101 -7.68 7.42 -8.62
C GLY A 101 -8.85 8.33 -8.22
N GLY A 102 -9.89 7.77 -7.63
CA GLY A 102 -11.11 8.49 -7.25
C GLY A 102 -11.93 8.94 -8.46
N PRO A 103 -12.98 9.73 -8.25
CA PRO A 103 -13.79 10.28 -9.31
C PRO A 103 -12.98 11.25 -10.20
N ARG A 104 -13.08 11.12 -11.53
CA ARG A 104 -12.33 11.98 -12.48
C ARG A 104 -12.53 13.47 -12.29
N LYS A 105 -13.70 13.87 -11.81
CA LYS A 105 -14.06 15.28 -11.58
C LYS A 105 -13.61 15.79 -10.20
N SER A 106 -13.22 14.91 -9.29
CA SER A 106 -12.74 15.24 -7.96
C SER A 106 -11.22 15.32 -7.95
N LYS A 107 -10.65 16.16 -7.07
CA LYS A 107 -9.22 16.13 -6.74
C LYS A 107 -8.93 15.19 -5.57
N ARG A 108 -9.96 14.59 -4.99
CA ARG A 108 -9.84 13.63 -3.90
C ARG A 108 -9.54 12.26 -4.48
N HIS A 109 -8.34 11.80 -4.27
CA HIS A 109 -7.87 10.49 -4.74
C HIS A 109 -7.15 9.75 -3.62
N ALA A 110 -7.08 8.43 -3.70
CA ALA A 110 -6.30 7.56 -2.81
C ALA A 110 -5.08 6.97 -3.54
N ALA A 111 -4.37 7.83 -4.29
CA ALA A 111 -3.25 7.43 -5.14
C ALA A 111 -1.98 8.28 -4.88
N PRO A 112 -1.43 8.26 -3.64
CA PRO A 112 -0.30 9.10 -3.28
C PRO A 112 0.98 8.79 -4.06
N LEU A 113 1.19 7.55 -4.48
CA LEU A 113 2.37 7.18 -5.26
C LEU A 113 2.27 7.63 -6.73
N THR A 114 1.08 7.54 -7.32
CA THR A 114 0.86 7.87 -8.73
C THR A 114 0.87 9.37 -8.97
N TYR A 115 0.17 10.14 -8.16
CA TYR A 115 0.01 11.58 -8.35
C TYR A 115 1.08 12.42 -7.65
N GLY A 116 2.08 11.77 -7.00
CA GLY A 116 3.26 12.47 -6.51
C GLY A 116 3.00 13.26 -5.22
N SER A 117 2.21 12.72 -4.32
CA SER A 117 2.01 13.28 -2.97
C SER A 117 3.33 13.52 -2.25
N LYS A 118 3.33 14.41 -1.27
CA LYS A 118 4.53 14.75 -0.49
C LYS A 118 4.77 13.69 0.60
N ILE A 119 6.00 13.61 1.08
CA ILE A 119 6.32 12.82 2.26
C ILE A 119 5.72 13.53 3.48
N GLY A 120 5.00 12.77 4.30
CA GLY A 120 4.42 13.20 5.55
C GLY A 120 4.43 12.08 6.58
N ILE A 121 3.91 12.35 7.78
CA ILE A 121 3.83 11.37 8.85
C ILE A 121 2.37 10.94 9.01
N LEU A 122 2.13 9.65 8.89
CA LEU A 122 0.84 9.03 9.16
C LEU A 122 1.06 7.73 9.95
N HIS A 123 0.32 7.55 11.04
CA HIS A 123 0.44 6.37 11.92
C HIS A 123 1.87 6.07 12.38
N GLY A 124 2.65 7.12 12.70
CA GLY A 124 4.01 7.00 13.24
C GLY A 124 5.09 6.63 12.22
N ALA A 125 4.82 6.71 10.92
CA ALA A 125 5.79 6.44 9.88
C ALA A 125 5.82 7.51 8.79
N ALA A 126 7.01 7.80 8.27
CA ALA A 126 7.20 8.64 7.09
C ALA A 126 6.81 7.87 5.83
N GLN A 127 5.96 8.46 5.01
CA GLN A 127 5.42 7.86 3.80
C GLN A 127 4.89 8.93 2.85
N TYR A 128 4.60 8.57 1.60
CA TYR A 128 3.83 9.45 0.72
C TYR A 128 2.39 9.53 1.22
N VAL A 129 1.90 10.75 1.43
CA VAL A 129 0.58 11.02 2.01
C VAL A 129 -0.10 12.14 1.23
N ASN A 130 -1.40 11.99 0.98
CA ASN A 130 -2.21 13.11 0.51
C ASN A 130 -2.35 14.13 1.63
N GLN A 131 -1.80 15.31 1.43
CA GLN A 131 -1.74 16.38 2.43
C GLN A 131 -1.84 17.75 1.77
N ASN A 132 -2.42 18.70 2.47
CA ASN A 132 -2.49 20.08 2.05
C ASN A 132 -1.15 20.83 2.22
N SER A 133 -1.14 22.12 1.95
CA SER A 133 0.07 22.97 2.09
C SER A 133 0.60 23.07 3.53
N GLU A 134 -0.26 22.84 4.52
CA GLU A 134 0.06 22.88 5.95
C GLU A 134 0.47 21.51 6.51
N GLY A 135 0.50 20.47 5.68
CA GLY A 135 0.85 19.11 6.08
C GLY A 135 -0.29 18.32 6.73
N GLN A 136 -1.51 18.85 6.69
CA GLN A 136 -2.68 18.12 7.20
C GLN A 136 -3.14 17.09 6.17
N ILE A 137 -3.53 15.91 6.63
CA ILE A 137 -4.04 14.84 5.79
C ILE A 137 -5.32 15.30 5.10
N GLU A 138 -5.36 15.17 3.79
CA GLU A 138 -6.55 15.44 2.99
C GLU A 138 -7.47 14.22 2.93
N GLU A 139 -8.77 14.49 2.84
CA GLU A 139 -9.77 13.44 2.61
C GLU A 139 -9.57 12.83 1.22
N THR A 140 -9.75 11.52 1.16
CA THR A 140 -9.75 10.74 -0.07
C THR A 140 -11.18 10.35 -0.45
N GLU A 141 -11.37 9.94 -1.69
CA GLU A 141 -12.66 9.49 -2.22
C GLU A 141 -12.43 8.43 -3.29
N SER A 142 -13.07 7.27 -3.14
CA SER A 142 -13.13 6.23 -4.16
C SER A 142 -14.29 5.27 -3.88
N ILE A 143 -14.91 4.75 -4.93
CA ILE A 143 -15.86 3.64 -4.83
C ILE A 143 -15.19 2.36 -4.31
N SER A 144 -13.87 2.27 -4.44
CA SER A 144 -13.07 1.15 -3.92
C SER A 144 -12.75 1.36 -2.44
N ALA A 145 -13.72 1.11 -1.56
CA ALA A 145 -13.60 1.36 -0.13
C ALA A 145 -12.35 0.73 0.52
N GLY A 146 -11.90 -0.44 0.04
CA GLY A 146 -10.69 -1.11 0.53
C GLY A 146 -9.38 -0.45 0.10
N LEU A 147 -9.42 0.49 -0.84
CA LEU A 147 -8.25 1.22 -1.34
C LEU A 147 -8.33 2.72 -1.01
N ASP A 148 -9.44 3.17 -0.43
CA ASP A 148 -9.68 4.57 -0.12
C ASP A 148 -8.93 4.99 1.15
N TYR A 149 -7.65 5.35 0.98
CA TYR A 149 -6.75 5.69 2.07
C TYR A 149 -5.72 6.75 1.65
N PRO A 150 -5.46 7.77 2.48
CA PRO A 150 -4.60 8.89 2.09
C PRO A 150 -3.09 8.60 2.11
N GLY A 151 -2.67 7.46 2.61
CA GLY A 151 -1.27 7.07 2.75
C GLY A 151 -1.01 5.65 2.28
N VAL A 152 0.26 5.30 2.15
CA VAL A 152 0.69 4.00 1.66
C VAL A 152 1.90 3.51 2.44
N SER A 153 2.07 2.20 2.53
CA SER A 153 3.21 1.57 3.21
C SER A 153 4.55 2.23 2.86
N PRO A 154 5.41 2.51 3.86
CA PRO A 154 6.78 2.97 3.62
C PRO A 154 7.58 2.08 2.67
N LEU A 155 7.28 0.78 2.63
CA LEU A 155 7.90 -0.14 1.68
C LEU A 155 7.56 0.21 0.23
N HIS A 156 6.29 0.52 -0.07
CA HIS A 156 5.89 0.92 -1.41
C HIS A 156 6.50 2.27 -1.80
N CYS A 157 6.66 3.19 -0.85
CA CYS A 157 7.42 4.42 -1.05
C CYS A 157 8.86 4.11 -1.48
N PHE A 158 9.53 3.23 -0.75
CA PHE A 158 10.89 2.78 -1.07
C PHE A 158 10.98 2.09 -2.44
N LEU A 159 10.06 1.19 -2.78
CA LEU A 159 10.03 0.52 -4.08
C LEU A 159 9.79 1.50 -5.24
N LYS A 160 9.02 2.57 -5.02
CA LYS A 160 8.84 3.66 -5.97
C LYS A 160 10.15 4.42 -6.17
N ASP A 161 10.78 4.86 -5.09
CA ASP A 161 12.00 5.67 -5.12
C ASP A 161 13.16 4.92 -5.77
N LEU A 162 13.30 3.64 -5.50
CA LEU A 162 14.23 2.75 -6.20
C LEU A 162 13.84 2.46 -7.66
N LYS A 163 12.69 2.94 -8.12
CA LYS A 163 12.13 2.59 -9.44
C LYS A 163 11.99 1.08 -9.66
N ARG A 164 11.88 0.31 -8.57
CA ARG A 164 11.69 -1.15 -8.64
C ARG A 164 10.27 -1.50 -9.03
N ALA A 165 9.29 -0.80 -8.53
CA ALA A 165 7.90 -0.92 -8.90
C ALA A 165 7.41 0.35 -9.63
N ARG A 166 6.42 0.18 -10.50
CA ARG A 166 5.71 1.27 -11.17
C ARG A 166 4.31 1.36 -10.58
N TYR A 167 3.83 2.58 -10.39
CA TYR A 167 2.49 2.83 -9.89
C TYR A 167 1.68 3.61 -10.92
N THR A 168 0.40 3.30 -11.00
CA THR A 168 -0.61 3.97 -11.82
C THR A 168 -1.92 4.00 -11.04
N ALA A 169 -2.84 4.85 -11.43
CA ALA A 169 -4.15 4.92 -10.82
C ALA A 169 -5.24 4.55 -11.83
N ALA A 170 -6.32 3.94 -11.33
CA ALA A 170 -7.57 3.78 -12.05
C ALA A 170 -8.61 4.69 -11.41
N SER A 171 -9.38 5.41 -12.22
CA SER A 171 -10.49 6.23 -11.72
C SER A 171 -11.70 5.38 -11.39
N ASP A 172 -12.67 5.96 -10.68
CA ASP A 172 -13.91 5.28 -10.32
C ASP A 172 -14.78 4.98 -11.56
N GLU A 173 -14.52 5.62 -12.69
CA GLU A 173 -15.21 5.42 -13.96
C GLU A 173 -14.51 4.39 -14.89
N ASP A 174 -13.30 3.94 -14.57
CA ASP A 174 -12.55 2.92 -15.31
C ASP A 174 -13.02 1.51 -14.95
#